data_d05ddf8a79c0160cd34ab229884e2234
#
_entry.id   d05ddf8a79c0160cd34ab229884e2234
#
_cell.length_a   1.000
_cell.length_b   1.000
_cell.length_c   1.000
_cell.angle_alpha   90.00
_cell.angle_beta   90.00
_cell.angle_gamma   90.00
#
_symmetry.space_group_name_H-M   'P 1'
#
loop_
_entity.id
_entity.type
_entity.pdbx_description
1 polymer ?
#
loop_
_entity_poly.entity_id
_entity_poly.type
_entity_poly.pdbx_seq_one_letter_code
_entity_poly.pdbx_strand_id
1 'polypeptide(L)'
;LEELAGTGENQSALPQVNAYLPRLETTGYGGLSYGPQVVKWAKTFMGLDLFEWQAHALFGQLAHDEHGDLLFRESLVSTARQNGKSIGLQALIGWWLTEMPKLRGKPQNILSVANRLDRAESLFNALAPMLVELFGAKAMRTFGRKSVEMPDGSMWEVRSSSPNLHGGSYDLVAADEVFNISDRFMDAIRPTMIARKCPLFSCWSTAGDESSTAMIQMREIAINEIEKGERSRLYFAEWSIGDRDWRNPENWVYANPCLGKTITIEALQAVSKKDSFLRAHLNMWVSSRGSWLEEGVWASCKVDGLMPEGGVLSVEMSMDTNRYVGVRSSMFDGIVTTFVEFIVDNEAALWSEIDRVMADKLVALAITPSLEIHAPLSLRRRMTVVGQAELIKFTGLAQKMILEGRVKHLGQLTLSEHMNRAVLIKTGMGVTLSHKSSPGPIELAKCAVWGIALSSKYQNRAKPIMVVG
;
A
#
# COMPACT_ATOMS: atom_id res chain seq x y z
N LEU A 1 47.98 16.01 -36.83
CA LEU A 1 46.77 16.44 -36.07
C LEU A 1 45.67 15.39 -36.18
N GLU A 2 46.05 14.16 -36.03
CA GLU A 2 45.20 12.98 -35.74
C GLU A 2 45.85 12.37 -34.50
N GLU A 3 45.04 12.17 -33.49
CA GLU A 3 45.26 11.44 -32.24
C GLU A 3 44.79 12.27 -31.05
N LEU A 4 43.49 12.10 -30.77
CA LEU A 4 42.87 12.20 -29.43
C LEU A 4 41.37 11.87 -29.58
N ALA A 5 41.09 10.65 -30.06
CA ALA A 5 39.78 10.02 -29.86
C ALA A 5 39.83 9.31 -28.51
N GLY A 6 39.53 10.05 -27.46
CA GLY A 6 39.43 9.55 -26.11
C GLY A 6 38.17 8.69 -25.95
N THR A 7 38.38 7.53 -25.46
CA THR A 7 37.55 6.53 -24.83
C THR A 7 36.18 7.05 -24.41
N GLY A 8 35.14 6.68 -25.18
CA GLY A 8 33.74 6.73 -24.74
C GLY A 8 33.55 5.76 -23.59
N GLU A 9 33.40 6.31 -22.39
CA GLU A 9 32.93 5.57 -21.24
C GLU A 9 31.56 4.95 -21.57
N ASN A 10 31.53 3.64 -21.45
CA ASN A 10 30.33 2.84 -21.46
C ASN A 10 29.37 3.38 -20.37
N GLN A 11 28.47 4.28 -20.72
CA GLN A 11 27.26 4.48 -19.98
C GLN A 11 26.52 3.15 -20.08
N SER A 12 26.59 2.34 -19.02
CA SER A 12 25.79 1.14 -18.88
C SER A 12 24.33 1.55 -19.08
N ALA A 13 23.75 1.19 -20.21
CA ALA A 13 22.34 1.43 -20.51
C ALA A 13 21.56 0.75 -19.39
N LEU A 14 20.87 1.56 -18.57
CA LEU A 14 19.90 1.05 -17.60
C LEU A 14 18.95 0.10 -18.34
N PRO A 15 18.58 -1.04 -17.78
CA PRO A 15 17.66 -1.96 -18.42
C PRO A 15 16.41 -1.18 -18.86
N GLN A 16 15.94 -1.40 -20.10
CA GLN A 16 14.70 -0.83 -20.63
C GLN A 16 13.50 -1.46 -19.91
N VAL A 17 13.38 -1.14 -18.64
CA VAL A 17 12.22 -1.50 -17.83
C VAL A 17 11.18 -0.42 -18.04
N ASN A 18 9.91 -0.79 -18.17
CA ASN A 18 8.78 0.14 -18.13
C ASN A 18 8.66 0.77 -16.74
N ALA A 19 9.68 1.50 -16.31
CA ALA A 19 9.80 2.12 -14.99
C ALA A 19 8.72 3.19 -14.72
N TYR A 20 8.02 3.61 -15.76
CA TYR A 20 6.86 4.49 -15.61
C TYR A 20 5.62 3.77 -15.09
N LEU A 21 5.55 2.42 -15.17
CA LEU A 21 4.43 1.64 -14.62
C LEU A 21 4.66 1.33 -13.13
N PRO A 22 3.62 1.42 -12.31
CA PRO A 22 3.71 1.07 -10.90
C PRO A 22 3.88 -0.44 -10.69
N ARG A 23 4.46 -0.81 -9.55
CA ARG A 23 4.55 -2.22 -9.11
C ARG A 23 3.18 -2.77 -8.74
N LEU A 24 2.38 -1.96 -8.08
CA LEU A 24 1.02 -2.28 -7.66
C LEU A 24 0.09 -1.20 -8.19
N GLU A 25 -1.03 -1.62 -8.75
CA GLU A 25 -2.03 -0.69 -9.29
C GLU A 25 -3.43 -1.30 -9.24
N THR A 26 -4.41 -0.48 -8.90
CA THR A 26 -5.83 -0.79 -9.09
C THR A 26 -6.11 -1.02 -10.57
N THR A 27 -6.71 -2.14 -10.90
CA THR A 27 -7.02 -2.54 -12.27
C THR A 27 -8.51 -2.42 -12.59
N GLY A 28 -8.89 -2.63 -13.86
CA GLY A 28 -10.30 -2.72 -14.28
C GLY A 28 -11.03 -1.38 -14.45
N TYR A 29 -10.30 -0.26 -14.49
CA TYR A 29 -10.87 1.03 -14.92
C TYR A 29 -10.73 1.20 -16.45
N GLY A 30 -11.78 1.74 -17.06
CA GLY A 30 -11.87 1.86 -18.54
C GLY A 30 -10.90 2.87 -19.13
N GLY A 31 -10.95 3.02 -20.48
CA GLY A 31 -10.04 3.88 -21.24
C GLY A 31 -10.35 5.39 -21.21
N LEU A 32 -11.43 5.83 -20.52
CA LEU A 32 -11.79 7.24 -20.43
C LEU A 32 -11.16 7.87 -19.18
N SER A 33 -10.46 9.00 -19.35
CA SER A 33 -9.85 9.73 -18.26
C SER A 33 -9.63 11.21 -18.60
N TYR A 34 -9.71 12.05 -17.58
CA TYR A 34 -9.28 13.45 -17.67
C TYR A 34 -7.75 13.64 -17.57
N GLY A 35 -6.98 12.59 -17.25
CA GLY A 35 -5.52 12.66 -17.13
C GLY A 35 -4.81 13.32 -18.31
N PRO A 36 -5.11 12.97 -19.59
CA PRO A 36 -4.51 13.63 -20.74
C PRO A 36 -4.76 15.14 -20.83
N GLN A 37 -5.91 15.60 -20.32
CA GLN A 37 -6.22 17.03 -20.24
C GLN A 37 -5.33 17.73 -19.20
N VAL A 38 -5.05 17.09 -18.05
CA VAL A 38 -4.13 17.60 -17.02
C VAL A 38 -2.71 17.72 -17.56
N VAL A 39 -2.24 16.70 -18.29
CA VAL A 39 -0.91 16.71 -18.93
C VAL A 39 -0.79 17.86 -19.93
N LYS A 40 -1.81 18.03 -20.80
CA LYS A 40 -1.85 19.14 -21.77
C LYS A 40 -1.88 20.49 -21.04
N TRP A 41 -2.65 20.61 -19.97
CA TRP A 41 -2.75 21.82 -19.16
C TRP A 41 -1.39 22.21 -18.54
N ALA A 42 -0.70 21.23 -17.94
CA ALA A 42 0.63 21.44 -17.35
C ALA A 42 1.62 21.95 -18.42
N LYS A 43 1.62 21.36 -19.61
CA LYS A 43 2.48 21.83 -20.71
C LYS A 43 2.14 23.23 -21.15
N THR A 44 0.85 23.54 -21.27
CA THR A 44 0.37 24.83 -21.82
C THR A 44 0.60 25.99 -20.85
N PHE A 45 0.28 25.79 -19.57
CA PHE A 45 0.22 26.89 -18.58
C PHE A 45 1.39 26.89 -17.59
N MET A 46 1.92 25.70 -17.22
CA MET A 46 3.10 25.62 -16.38
C MET A 46 4.42 25.56 -17.17
N GLY A 47 4.35 25.33 -18.49
CA GLY A 47 5.53 25.12 -19.32
C GLY A 47 6.29 23.83 -18.99
N LEU A 48 5.63 22.84 -18.37
CA LEU A 48 6.24 21.62 -17.88
C LEU A 48 5.71 20.39 -18.65
N ASP A 49 6.63 19.58 -19.16
CA ASP A 49 6.32 18.24 -19.60
C ASP A 49 6.33 17.31 -18.38
N LEU A 50 5.15 16.77 -18.03
CA LEU A 50 5.05 15.81 -16.94
C LEU A 50 5.76 14.51 -17.32
N PHE A 51 6.39 13.86 -16.35
CA PHE A 51 6.97 12.54 -16.55
C PHE A 51 5.88 11.50 -16.82
N GLU A 52 6.23 10.44 -17.54
CA GLU A 52 5.31 9.35 -17.90
C GLU A 52 4.59 8.74 -16.70
N TRP A 53 5.29 8.57 -15.58
CA TRP A 53 4.70 8.03 -14.37
C TRP A 53 3.65 8.98 -13.74
N GLN A 54 3.88 10.31 -13.81
CA GLN A 54 2.91 11.31 -13.34
C GLN A 54 1.68 11.32 -14.24
N ALA A 55 1.88 11.27 -15.56
CA ALA A 55 0.82 11.16 -16.54
C ALA A 55 0.00 9.88 -16.32
N HIS A 56 0.66 8.76 -16.04
CA HIS A 56 0.03 7.48 -15.72
C HIS A 56 -0.82 7.56 -14.44
N ALA A 57 -0.25 8.10 -13.34
CA ALA A 57 -0.97 8.28 -12.08
C ALA A 57 -2.20 9.22 -12.23
N LEU A 58 -2.06 10.29 -13.01
CA LEU A 58 -3.15 11.21 -13.32
C LEU A 58 -4.21 10.54 -14.21
N PHE A 59 -3.80 9.71 -15.16
CA PHE A 59 -4.73 8.95 -16.00
C PHE A 59 -5.59 8.03 -15.13
N GLY A 60 -4.98 7.23 -14.25
CA GLY A 60 -5.71 6.28 -13.42
C GLY A 60 -6.65 6.96 -12.44
N GLN A 61 -6.17 7.90 -11.62
CA GLN A 61 -7.01 8.54 -10.60
C GLN A 61 -8.16 9.40 -11.16
N LEU A 62 -8.06 9.87 -12.42
CA LEU A 62 -9.08 10.68 -13.08
C LEU A 62 -9.88 9.87 -14.10
N ALA A 63 -9.82 8.54 -14.03
CA ALA A 63 -10.69 7.69 -14.84
C ALA A 63 -12.16 7.99 -14.56
N HIS A 64 -12.97 8.06 -15.61
CA HIS A 64 -14.38 8.41 -15.51
C HIS A 64 -15.24 7.52 -16.42
N ASP A 65 -16.52 7.49 -16.16
CA ASP A 65 -17.52 6.82 -16.98
C ASP A 65 -17.90 7.64 -18.23
N GLU A 66 -18.83 7.13 -19.00
CA GLU A 66 -19.34 7.79 -20.23
C GLU A 66 -20.06 9.12 -19.93
N HIS A 67 -20.50 9.34 -18.70
CA HIS A 67 -21.15 10.57 -18.24
C HIS A 67 -20.15 11.60 -17.69
N GLY A 68 -18.85 11.26 -17.62
CA GLY A 68 -17.81 12.10 -17.05
C GLY A 68 -17.76 12.07 -15.52
N ASP A 69 -18.45 11.13 -14.88
CA ASP A 69 -18.41 10.94 -13.43
C ASP A 69 -17.20 10.07 -13.07
N LEU A 70 -16.36 10.53 -12.12
CA LEU A 70 -15.15 9.84 -11.69
C LEU A 70 -15.46 8.45 -11.12
N LEU A 71 -14.68 7.45 -11.51
CA LEU A 71 -14.80 6.08 -11.02
C LEU A 71 -14.28 5.95 -9.58
N PHE A 72 -13.30 6.75 -9.22
CA PHE A 72 -12.66 6.74 -7.90
C PHE A 72 -13.03 7.97 -7.09
N ARG A 73 -13.28 7.76 -5.80
CA ARG A 73 -13.51 8.86 -4.84
C ARG A 73 -12.27 9.17 -4.02
N GLU A 74 -11.37 8.22 -3.90
CA GLU A 74 -10.09 8.36 -3.23
C GLU A 74 -8.98 7.84 -4.15
N SER A 75 -7.79 8.42 -4.05
CA SER A 75 -6.60 7.91 -4.70
C SER A 75 -5.40 7.96 -3.78
N LEU A 76 -4.53 6.95 -3.87
CA LEU A 76 -3.24 6.89 -3.18
C LEU A 76 -2.14 6.60 -4.19
N VAL A 77 -1.33 7.62 -4.46
CA VAL A 77 -0.16 7.55 -5.35
C VAL A 77 1.10 7.55 -4.50
N SER A 78 1.85 6.45 -4.53
CA SER A 78 3.04 6.25 -3.71
C SER A 78 4.29 6.03 -4.53
N THR A 79 5.32 6.84 -4.32
CA THR A 79 6.65 6.69 -4.94
C THR A 79 7.73 7.29 -4.04
N ALA A 80 8.99 6.95 -4.27
CA ALA A 80 10.13 7.45 -3.51
C ALA A 80 10.21 9.00 -3.51
N ARG A 81 10.98 9.56 -2.60
CA ARG A 81 11.21 11.00 -2.53
C ARG A 81 11.86 11.54 -3.80
N GLN A 82 11.66 12.83 -4.08
CA GLN A 82 12.27 13.58 -5.20
C GLN A 82 11.84 13.14 -6.61
N ASN A 83 10.83 12.29 -6.75
CA ASN A 83 10.28 11.90 -8.05
C ASN A 83 9.25 12.91 -8.63
N GLY A 84 9.06 14.08 -8.03
CA GLY A 84 8.20 15.13 -8.61
C GLY A 84 6.71 15.02 -8.26
N LYS A 85 6.34 14.34 -7.15
CA LYS A 85 4.94 14.22 -6.68
C LYS A 85 4.21 15.57 -6.64
N SER A 86 4.80 16.56 -6.04
CA SER A 86 4.21 17.88 -5.86
C SER A 86 3.91 18.60 -7.18
N ILE A 87 4.70 18.32 -8.26
CA ILE A 87 4.44 18.84 -9.61
C ILE A 87 3.15 18.24 -10.17
N GLY A 88 2.95 16.93 -10.01
CA GLY A 88 1.70 16.26 -10.41
C GLY A 88 0.47 16.83 -9.68
N LEU A 89 0.59 17.09 -8.37
CA LEU A 89 -0.47 17.75 -7.59
C LEU A 89 -0.73 19.20 -8.03
N GLN A 90 0.31 19.97 -8.34
CA GLN A 90 0.15 21.32 -8.89
C GLN A 90 -0.63 21.30 -10.22
N ALA A 91 -0.27 20.42 -11.12
CA ALA A 91 -0.96 20.26 -12.40
C ALA A 91 -2.44 19.87 -12.19
N LEU A 92 -2.70 18.94 -11.28
CA LEU A 92 -4.06 18.53 -10.92
C LEU A 92 -4.90 19.69 -10.36
N ILE A 93 -4.37 20.42 -9.38
CA ILE A 93 -5.06 21.54 -8.75
C ILE A 93 -5.34 22.65 -9.77
N GLY A 94 -4.33 23.02 -10.56
CA GLY A 94 -4.48 24.07 -11.56
C GLY A 94 -5.50 23.73 -12.64
N TRP A 95 -5.42 22.51 -13.20
CA TRP A 95 -6.40 22.03 -14.16
C TRP A 95 -7.81 21.95 -13.56
N TRP A 96 -7.93 21.47 -12.32
CA TRP A 96 -9.24 21.36 -11.65
C TRP A 96 -9.89 22.74 -11.45
N LEU A 97 -9.11 23.75 -11.07
CA LEU A 97 -9.61 25.12 -10.91
C LEU A 97 -10.09 25.76 -12.19
N THR A 98 -9.48 25.44 -13.32
CA THR A 98 -9.72 26.14 -14.58
C THR A 98 -10.63 25.40 -15.55
N GLU A 99 -10.64 24.05 -15.49
CA GLU A 99 -11.38 23.23 -16.45
C GLU A 99 -12.60 22.52 -15.85
N MET A 100 -12.52 22.03 -14.61
CA MET A 100 -13.65 21.32 -13.99
C MET A 100 -14.90 22.19 -13.81
N PRO A 101 -14.81 23.50 -13.50
CA PRO A 101 -16.01 24.34 -13.47
C PRO A 101 -16.76 24.38 -14.80
N LYS A 102 -16.04 24.38 -15.92
CA LYS A 102 -16.61 24.32 -17.28
C LYS A 102 -17.29 22.99 -17.55
N LEU A 103 -16.62 21.89 -17.16
CA LEU A 103 -17.13 20.52 -17.34
C LEU A 103 -18.38 20.25 -16.47
N ARG A 104 -18.41 20.79 -15.26
CA ARG A 104 -19.50 20.58 -14.28
C ARG A 104 -20.55 21.66 -14.24
N GLY A 105 -20.35 22.79 -14.96
CA GLY A 105 -21.26 23.92 -15.01
C GLY A 105 -21.43 24.64 -13.67
N LYS A 106 -20.46 24.55 -12.75
CA LYS A 106 -20.50 25.18 -11.40
C LYS A 106 -19.13 25.40 -10.81
N PRO A 107 -18.96 26.42 -9.92
CA PRO A 107 -17.73 26.64 -9.18
C PRO A 107 -17.29 25.40 -8.40
N GLN A 108 -15.97 25.23 -8.24
CA GLN A 108 -15.34 24.12 -7.54
C GLN A 108 -14.63 24.58 -6.28
N ASN A 109 -14.75 23.81 -5.20
CA ASN A 109 -14.03 24.05 -3.96
C ASN A 109 -12.89 23.04 -3.80
N ILE A 110 -11.68 23.53 -3.68
CA ILE A 110 -10.48 22.72 -3.55
C ILE A 110 -9.81 22.98 -2.20
N LEU A 111 -9.36 21.94 -1.57
CA LEU A 111 -8.51 22.00 -0.39
C LEU A 111 -7.18 21.30 -0.69
N SER A 112 -6.05 21.98 -0.47
CA SER A 112 -4.76 21.29 -0.40
C SER A 112 -4.26 21.23 1.03
N VAL A 113 -3.75 20.05 1.41
CA VAL A 113 -3.27 19.76 2.75
C VAL A 113 -1.91 19.08 2.73
N ALA A 114 -1.11 19.36 3.75
CA ALA A 114 0.08 18.59 4.09
C ALA A 114 0.21 18.55 5.63
N ASN A 115 1.05 17.67 6.13
CA ASN A 115 1.30 17.54 7.57
C ASN A 115 1.72 18.90 8.21
N ARG A 116 2.53 19.67 7.50
CA ARG A 116 3.00 20.99 7.93
C ARG A 116 2.51 22.06 6.96
N LEU A 117 2.19 23.24 7.51
CA LEU A 117 1.70 24.36 6.72
C LEU A 117 2.72 24.84 5.67
N ASP A 118 4.02 24.86 5.99
CA ASP A 118 5.09 25.26 5.06
C ASP A 118 5.14 24.35 3.82
N ARG A 119 4.83 23.07 3.98
CA ARG A 119 4.74 22.11 2.87
C ARG A 119 3.50 22.37 2.00
N ALA A 120 2.34 22.55 2.62
CA ALA A 120 1.12 22.90 1.88
C ALA A 120 1.27 24.24 1.15
N GLU A 121 1.96 25.20 1.75
CA GLU A 121 2.24 26.51 1.17
C GLU A 121 3.19 26.46 -0.03
N SER A 122 4.04 25.44 -0.17
CA SER A 122 4.92 25.30 -1.32
C SER A 122 4.13 25.15 -2.63
N LEU A 123 3.03 24.40 -2.62
CA LEU A 123 2.10 24.28 -3.77
C LEU A 123 1.48 25.63 -4.11
N PHE A 124 1.03 26.37 -3.10
CA PHE A 124 0.44 27.70 -3.27
C PHE A 124 1.43 28.69 -3.88
N ASN A 125 2.65 28.74 -3.35
CA ASN A 125 3.66 29.70 -3.81
C ASN A 125 4.09 29.42 -5.25
N ALA A 126 4.03 28.17 -5.71
CA ALA A 126 4.34 27.80 -7.09
C ALA A 126 3.18 28.11 -8.06
N LEU A 127 1.93 27.87 -7.66
CA LEU A 127 0.80 27.88 -8.57
C LEU A 127 0.01 29.21 -8.54
N ALA A 128 -0.15 29.86 -7.36
CA ALA A 128 -0.98 31.05 -7.22
C ALA A 128 -0.53 32.24 -8.10
N PRO A 129 0.78 32.54 -8.27
CA PRO A 129 1.20 33.65 -9.15
C PRO A 129 0.71 33.47 -10.60
N MET A 130 0.85 32.26 -11.14
CA MET A 130 0.39 31.94 -12.49
C MET A 130 -1.14 32.05 -12.60
N LEU A 131 -1.90 31.58 -11.62
CA LEU A 131 -3.36 31.69 -11.62
C LEU A 131 -3.82 33.16 -11.59
N VAL A 132 -3.11 34.02 -10.84
CA VAL A 132 -3.38 35.46 -10.83
C VAL A 132 -3.10 36.08 -12.19
N GLU A 133 -1.94 35.79 -12.77
CA GLU A 133 -1.48 36.40 -14.01
C GLU A 133 -2.30 35.96 -15.24
N LEU A 134 -2.52 34.65 -15.38
CA LEU A 134 -3.12 34.09 -16.60
C LEU A 134 -4.64 33.94 -16.52
N PHE A 135 -5.20 33.79 -15.33
CA PHE A 135 -6.63 33.51 -15.14
C PHE A 135 -7.38 34.59 -14.35
N GLY A 136 -6.71 35.67 -13.94
CA GLY A 136 -7.34 36.77 -13.21
C GLY A 136 -7.80 36.42 -11.80
N ALA A 137 -7.21 35.38 -11.20
CA ALA A 137 -7.53 34.96 -9.86
C ALA A 137 -7.11 35.97 -8.80
N LYS A 138 -7.76 35.98 -7.62
CA LYS A 138 -7.38 36.75 -6.46
C LYS A 138 -6.71 35.85 -5.43
N ALA A 139 -5.45 36.13 -5.09
CA ALA A 139 -4.71 35.36 -4.08
C ALA A 139 -4.69 36.09 -2.74
N MET A 140 -5.17 35.42 -1.68
CA MET A 140 -5.09 35.92 -0.29
C MET A 140 -3.89 35.27 0.40
N ARG A 141 -3.03 36.06 1.03
CA ARG A 141 -1.77 35.64 1.66
C ARG A 141 -1.67 36.08 3.13
N THR A 142 -2.75 35.95 3.89
CA THR A 142 -2.72 36.27 5.33
C THR A 142 -2.08 35.14 6.13
N PHE A 143 -1.46 35.48 7.26
CA PHE A 143 -0.84 34.51 8.16
C PHE A 143 -1.86 33.45 8.58
N GLY A 144 -1.52 32.16 8.36
CA GLY A 144 -2.40 31.04 8.69
C GLY A 144 -3.58 30.79 7.72
N ARG A 145 -3.78 31.62 6.69
CA ARG A 145 -4.87 31.47 5.74
C ARG A 145 -4.43 31.88 4.33
N LYS A 146 -4.14 30.89 3.49
CA LYS A 146 -3.84 31.11 2.07
C LYS A 146 -4.96 30.55 1.22
N SER A 147 -5.44 31.35 0.27
CA SER A 147 -6.48 30.93 -0.66
C SER A 147 -6.36 31.63 -2.01
N VAL A 148 -6.92 31.03 -3.02
CA VAL A 148 -7.11 31.59 -4.36
C VAL A 148 -8.60 31.55 -4.67
N GLU A 149 -9.14 32.69 -5.11
CA GLU A 149 -10.50 32.83 -5.63
C GLU A 149 -10.43 33.08 -7.12
N MET A 150 -11.07 32.24 -7.90
CA MET A 150 -11.19 32.37 -9.35
C MET A 150 -12.34 33.30 -9.73
N PRO A 151 -12.33 33.91 -10.94
CA PRO A 151 -13.40 34.82 -11.39
C PRO A 151 -14.80 34.17 -11.45
N ASP A 152 -14.87 32.83 -11.59
CA ASP A 152 -16.11 32.05 -11.62
C ASP A 152 -16.64 31.68 -10.21
N GLY A 153 -15.93 32.09 -9.16
CA GLY A 153 -16.25 31.79 -7.77
C GLY A 153 -15.67 30.47 -7.27
N SER A 154 -14.86 29.77 -8.07
CA SER A 154 -14.11 28.59 -7.60
C SER A 154 -13.06 28.99 -6.56
N MET A 155 -12.88 28.16 -5.54
CA MET A 155 -12.00 28.47 -4.41
C MET A 155 -10.96 27.37 -4.20
N TRP A 156 -9.72 27.78 -3.94
CA TRP A 156 -8.68 26.90 -3.46
C TRP A 156 -8.15 27.36 -2.11
N GLU A 157 -8.30 26.53 -1.10
CA GLU A 157 -7.77 26.76 0.25
C GLU A 157 -6.54 25.89 0.52
N VAL A 158 -5.60 26.44 1.30
CA VAL A 158 -4.38 25.75 1.73
C VAL A 158 -4.37 25.64 3.24
N ARG A 159 -4.27 24.43 3.79
CA ARG A 159 -4.27 24.20 5.25
C ARG A 159 -3.26 23.12 5.66
N SER A 160 -2.86 23.15 6.93
CA SER A 160 -2.22 21.98 7.54
C SER A 160 -3.27 20.91 7.85
N SER A 161 -2.85 19.65 7.95
CA SER A 161 -3.71 18.51 8.31
C SER A 161 -4.12 18.56 9.80
N SER A 162 -4.99 19.52 10.13
CA SER A 162 -5.58 19.69 11.46
C SER A 162 -6.98 19.06 11.51
N PRO A 163 -7.36 18.38 12.60
CA PRO A 163 -8.72 17.84 12.77
C PRO A 163 -9.84 18.89 12.77
N ASN A 164 -9.50 20.16 12.95
CA ASN A 164 -10.47 21.28 13.05
C ASN A 164 -10.95 21.81 11.68
N LEU A 165 -11.16 20.94 10.71
CA LEU A 165 -11.67 21.27 9.36
C LEU A 165 -13.20 21.31 9.27
N HIS A 166 -13.89 21.74 10.33
CA HIS A 166 -15.34 21.80 10.34
C HIS A 166 -15.88 22.90 9.41
N GLY A 167 -16.93 22.58 8.65
CA GLY A 167 -17.73 23.53 7.87
C GLY A 167 -17.33 23.72 6.41
N GLY A 168 -16.32 23.04 5.89
CA GLY A 168 -15.99 23.01 4.46
C GLY A 168 -16.78 21.96 3.67
N SER A 169 -16.93 22.19 2.36
CA SER A 169 -17.43 21.16 1.43
C SER A 169 -16.58 21.25 0.15
N TYR A 170 -15.83 20.18 -0.15
CA TYR A 170 -14.79 20.19 -1.18
C TYR A 170 -15.08 19.21 -2.31
N ASP A 171 -14.80 19.64 -3.54
CA ASP A 171 -14.89 18.84 -4.75
C ASP A 171 -13.56 18.09 -5.01
N LEU A 172 -12.43 18.70 -4.61
CA LEU A 172 -11.11 18.07 -4.61
C LEU A 172 -10.41 18.34 -3.27
N VAL A 173 -9.88 17.30 -2.66
CA VAL A 173 -8.89 17.39 -1.59
C VAL A 173 -7.57 16.83 -2.11
N ALA A 174 -6.53 17.65 -2.16
CA ALA A 174 -5.19 17.26 -2.60
C ALA A 174 -4.25 17.19 -1.39
N ALA A 175 -3.82 15.99 -1.02
CA ALA A 175 -2.99 15.76 0.14
C ALA A 175 -1.57 15.33 -0.27
N ASP A 176 -0.57 16.08 0.18
CA ASP A 176 0.85 15.74 0.02
C ASP A 176 1.43 15.18 1.31
N GLU A 177 2.38 14.25 1.20
CA GLU A 177 3.05 13.58 2.33
C GLU A 177 2.07 12.89 3.30
N VAL A 178 1.12 12.11 2.76
CA VAL A 178 0.03 11.48 3.53
C VAL A 178 0.54 10.53 4.64
N PHE A 179 1.75 10.01 4.54
CA PHE A 179 2.35 9.17 5.58
C PHE A 179 2.41 9.85 6.97
N ASN A 180 2.33 11.17 7.04
CA ASN A 180 2.30 11.95 8.28
C ASN A 180 0.89 12.44 8.67
N ILE A 181 -0.16 12.06 7.94
CA ILE A 181 -1.54 12.49 8.21
C ILE A 181 -2.19 11.51 9.18
N SER A 182 -2.88 12.05 10.19
CA SER A 182 -3.53 11.24 11.23
C SER A 182 -4.90 10.71 10.81
N ASP A 183 -5.33 9.58 11.41
CA ASP A 183 -6.68 9.02 11.22
C ASP A 183 -7.76 10.04 11.56
N ARG A 184 -7.59 10.82 12.63
CA ARG A 184 -8.53 11.88 13.02
C ARG A 184 -8.74 12.92 11.93
N PHE A 185 -7.71 13.24 11.15
CA PHE A 185 -7.85 14.13 10.01
C PHE A 185 -8.64 13.44 8.88
N MET A 186 -8.36 12.16 8.59
CA MET A 186 -9.08 11.40 7.58
C MET A 186 -10.58 11.32 7.91
N ASP A 187 -10.91 11.10 9.18
CA ASP A 187 -12.29 11.07 9.69
C ASP A 187 -12.97 12.42 9.59
N ALA A 188 -12.24 13.53 9.74
CA ALA A 188 -12.77 14.87 9.61
C ALA A 188 -12.97 15.32 8.16
N ILE A 189 -12.09 14.89 7.23
CA ILE A 189 -12.12 15.36 5.84
C ILE A 189 -13.12 14.61 4.96
N ARG A 190 -13.25 13.29 5.12
CA ARG A 190 -14.16 12.46 4.30
C ARG A 190 -15.60 12.95 4.31
N PRO A 191 -16.21 13.31 5.47
CA PRO A 191 -17.57 13.87 5.51
C PRO A 191 -17.74 15.17 4.72
N THR A 192 -16.70 16.01 4.61
CA THR A 192 -16.77 17.28 3.87
C THR A 192 -16.98 17.09 2.36
N MET A 193 -16.73 15.88 1.86
CA MET A 193 -16.84 15.52 0.44
C MET A 193 -18.14 14.77 0.12
N ILE A 194 -18.87 14.23 1.12
CA ILE A 194 -20.05 13.37 0.90
C ILE A 194 -21.14 14.10 0.11
N ALA A 195 -21.37 15.38 0.38
CA ALA A 195 -22.41 16.19 -0.27
C ALA A 195 -22.05 16.61 -1.71
N ARG A 196 -20.85 16.32 -2.18
CA ARG A 196 -20.38 16.67 -3.53
C ARG A 196 -20.67 15.55 -4.51
N LYS A 197 -21.09 15.90 -5.73
CA LYS A 197 -21.19 14.94 -6.84
C LYS A 197 -19.76 14.67 -7.33
N CYS A 198 -19.32 13.41 -7.32
CA CYS A 198 -18.02 12.95 -7.82
C CYS A 198 -16.81 13.73 -7.27
N PRO A 199 -16.64 13.82 -5.93
CA PRO A 199 -15.46 14.42 -5.35
C PRO A 199 -14.26 13.49 -5.50
N LEU A 200 -13.05 14.03 -5.40
CA LEU A 200 -11.80 13.25 -5.37
C LEU A 200 -10.96 13.64 -4.15
N PHE A 201 -10.57 12.65 -3.35
CA PHE A 201 -9.52 12.79 -2.36
C PHE A 201 -8.21 12.22 -2.94
N SER A 202 -7.36 13.09 -3.46
CA SER A 202 -6.09 12.75 -4.11
C SER A 202 -4.94 12.79 -3.12
N CYS A 203 -4.44 11.62 -2.73
CA CYS A 203 -3.36 11.41 -1.78
C CYS A 203 -2.05 11.05 -2.50
N TRP A 204 -0.99 11.84 -2.29
CA TRP A 204 0.33 11.57 -2.85
C TRP A 204 1.35 11.46 -1.72
N SER A 205 2.18 10.40 -1.74
CA SER A 205 3.06 10.12 -0.62
C SER A 205 4.31 9.32 -1.01
N THR A 206 5.22 9.19 -0.08
CA THR A 206 6.24 8.14 0.02
C THR A 206 5.77 7.16 1.07
N ALA A 207 6.29 5.93 1.09
CA ALA A 207 6.02 4.93 2.12
C ALA A 207 6.23 5.52 3.53
N GLY A 208 5.36 5.11 4.44
CA GLY A 208 5.43 5.46 5.85
C GLY A 208 6.16 4.43 6.70
N ASP A 209 5.91 4.50 7.98
CA ASP A 209 6.32 3.54 9.01
C ASP A 209 5.12 3.13 9.87
N GLU A 210 5.35 2.47 10.99
CA GLU A 210 4.31 1.99 11.91
C GLU A 210 3.37 3.09 12.46
N SER A 211 3.74 4.35 12.36
CA SER A 211 2.92 5.49 12.80
C SER A 211 1.97 6.01 11.70
N SER A 212 2.13 5.56 10.46
CA SER A 212 1.39 6.04 9.29
C SER A 212 0.04 5.32 9.13
N THR A 213 -0.74 5.22 10.20
CA THR A 213 -1.93 4.36 10.31
C THR A 213 -2.96 4.59 9.21
N ALA A 214 -3.29 5.84 8.91
CA ALA A 214 -4.23 6.18 7.84
C ALA A 214 -3.79 5.68 6.47
N MET A 215 -2.54 5.91 6.11
CA MET A 215 -1.99 5.47 4.82
C MET A 215 -1.86 3.94 4.75
N ILE A 216 -1.52 3.30 5.88
CA ILE A 216 -1.48 1.83 6.00
C ILE A 216 -2.84 1.24 5.69
N GLN A 217 -3.92 1.76 6.30
CA GLN A 217 -5.28 1.29 6.07
C GLN A 217 -5.70 1.41 4.60
N MET A 218 -5.45 2.56 3.97
CA MET A 218 -5.74 2.74 2.54
C MET A 218 -4.98 1.72 1.68
N ARG A 219 -3.69 1.53 1.97
CA ARG A 219 -2.84 0.59 1.23
C ARG A 219 -3.33 -0.87 1.39
N GLU A 220 -3.70 -1.27 2.60
CA GLU A 220 -4.20 -2.63 2.86
C GLU A 220 -5.50 -2.93 2.11
N ILE A 221 -6.44 -1.98 2.10
CA ILE A 221 -7.67 -2.09 1.32
C ILE A 221 -7.33 -2.29 -0.15
N ALA A 222 -6.47 -1.42 -0.70
CA ALA A 222 -6.10 -1.47 -2.10
C ALA A 222 -5.41 -2.80 -2.49
N ILE A 223 -4.45 -3.29 -1.68
CA ILE A 223 -3.76 -4.56 -1.93
C ILE A 223 -4.74 -5.73 -1.94
N ASN A 224 -5.67 -5.77 -0.98
CA ASN A 224 -6.68 -6.81 -0.90
C ASN A 224 -7.63 -6.80 -2.10
N GLU A 225 -8.06 -5.61 -2.55
CA GLU A 225 -8.92 -5.45 -3.73
C GLU A 225 -8.18 -5.82 -5.03
N ILE A 226 -6.90 -5.46 -5.16
CA ILE A 226 -6.05 -5.84 -6.29
C ILE A 226 -5.90 -7.37 -6.36
N GLU A 227 -5.62 -8.02 -5.24
CA GLU A 227 -5.43 -9.47 -5.20
C GLU A 227 -6.71 -10.25 -5.52
N LYS A 228 -7.87 -9.74 -5.08
CA LYS A 228 -9.18 -10.32 -5.40
C LYS A 228 -9.68 -9.99 -6.80
N GLY A 229 -9.10 -9.00 -7.48
CA GLY A 229 -9.61 -8.48 -8.76
C GLY A 229 -10.97 -7.79 -8.62
N GLU A 230 -11.28 -7.25 -7.44
CA GLU A 230 -12.55 -6.57 -7.15
C GLU A 230 -12.52 -5.12 -7.66
N ARG A 231 -13.71 -4.57 -7.97
CA ARG A 231 -13.85 -3.15 -8.28
C ARG A 231 -13.63 -2.30 -7.05
N SER A 232 -12.63 -1.45 -7.09
CA SER A 232 -12.31 -0.49 -6.04
C SER A 232 -12.96 0.88 -6.28
N ARG A 233 -13.23 1.60 -5.19
CA ARG A 233 -13.48 3.05 -5.21
C ARG A 233 -12.22 3.85 -4.87
N LEU A 234 -11.14 3.17 -4.57
CA LEU A 234 -9.81 3.71 -4.31
C LEU A 234 -8.91 3.39 -5.50
N TYR A 235 -8.42 4.43 -6.18
CA TYR A 235 -7.29 4.26 -7.09
C TYR A 235 -6.00 4.16 -6.29
N PHE A 236 -5.25 3.11 -6.51
CA PHE A 236 -3.95 2.92 -5.87
C PHE A 236 -2.89 2.69 -6.94
N ALA A 237 -1.76 3.39 -6.82
CA ALA A 237 -0.58 3.16 -7.66
C ALA A 237 0.68 3.33 -6.81
N GLU A 238 1.51 2.28 -6.75
CA GLU A 238 2.72 2.24 -5.94
C GLU A 238 3.94 1.89 -6.79
N TRP A 239 4.89 2.83 -6.87
CA TRP A 239 6.24 2.61 -7.37
C TRP A 239 7.15 2.29 -6.19
N SER A 240 7.51 1.05 -6.04
CA SER A 240 8.37 0.56 -4.96
C SER A 240 9.26 -0.58 -5.45
N ILE A 241 10.36 -0.82 -4.75
CA ILE A 241 11.28 -1.90 -5.13
C ILE A 241 10.65 -3.30 -4.97
N GLY A 242 9.68 -3.45 -4.04
CA GLY A 242 9.06 -4.73 -3.74
C GLY A 242 10.05 -5.75 -3.21
N ASP A 243 9.94 -6.99 -3.68
CA ASP A 243 10.79 -8.12 -3.24
C ASP A 243 12.13 -8.23 -3.99
N ARG A 244 12.49 -7.21 -4.79
CA ARG A 244 13.76 -7.19 -5.52
C ARG A 244 14.92 -6.89 -4.59
N ASP A 245 16.10 -7.45 -4.88
CA ASP A 245 17.30 -7.14 -4.11
C ASP A 245 17.61 -5.63 -4.16
N TRP A 246 17.41 -4.97 -3.04
CA TRP A 246 17.65 -3.53 -2.91
C TRP A 246 19.12 -3.14 -2.93
N ARG A 247 20.03 -4.12 -2.72
CA ARG A 247 21.47 -3.90 -2.76
C ARG A 247 21.96 -3.76 -4.20
N ASN A 248 21.20 -4.26 -5.17
CA ASN A 248 21.48 -4.07 -6.59
C ASN A 248 20.91 -2.72 -7.06
N PRO A 249 21.77 -1.72 -7.40
CA PRO A 249 21.32 -0.40 -7.86
C PRO A 249 20.43 -0.41 -9.12
N GLU A 250 20.54 -1.44 -9.96
CA GLU A 250 19.68 -1.59 -11.15
C GLU A 250 18.20 -1.72 -10.79
N ASN A 251 17.90 -2.23 -9.60
CA ASN A 251 16.54 -2.37 -9.12
C ASN A 251 15.93 -1.05 -8.59
N TRP A 252 16.72 -0.02 -8.36
CA TRP A 252 16.23 1.23 -7.78
C TRP A 252 15.28 1.99 -8.71
N VAL A 253 15.34 1.72 -10.00
CA VAL A 253 14.44 2.28 -11.01
C VAL A 253 12.96 1.98 -10.74
N TYR A 254 12.65 0.83 -10.13
CA TYR A 254 11.25 0.45 -9.80
C TYR A 254 10.59 1.34 -8.74
N ALA A 255 11.38 1.96 -7.88
CA ALA A 255 10.91 2.94 -6.90
C ALA A 255 11.11 4.39 -7.35
N ASN A 256 12.00 4.61 -8.33
CA ASN A 256 12.42 5.92 -8.80
C ASN A 256 12.20 6.06 -10.31
N PRO A 257 10.94 6.27 -10.77
CA PRO A 257 10.65 6.41 -12.20
C PRO A 257 11.30 7.64 -12.87
N CYS A 258 11.91 8.54 -12.07
CA CYS A 258 12.73 9.66 -12.54
C CYS A 258 14.26 9.36 -12.53
N LEU A 259 14.67 8.12 -12.24
CA LEU A 259 16.07 7.72 -12.28
C LEU A 259 16.62 7.84 -13.71
N GLY A 260 17.80 8.44 -13.85
CA GLY A 260 18.40 8.78 -15.14
C GLY A 260 17.83 10.05 -15.81
N LYS A 261 16.80 10.69 -15.19
CA LYS A 261 16.24 11.98 -15.66
C LYS A 261 16.62 13.11 -14.68
N THR A 262 16.01 13.12 -13.50
CA THR A 262 16.26 14.13 -12.45
C THR A 262 16.96 13.56 -11.21
N ILE A 263 17.02 12.24 -11.11
CA ILE A 263 17.70 11.52 -10.03
C ILE A 263 18.82 10.70 -10.68
N THR A 264 20.03 10.73 -10.11
CA THR A 264 21.15 9.91 -10.58
C THR A 264 21.42 8.74 -9.63
N ILE A 265 22.06 7.68 -10.14
CA ILE A 265 22.47 6.52 -9.33
C ILE A 265 23.45 6.96 -8.25
N GLU A 266 24.40 7.83 -8.58
CA GLU A 266 25.42 8.33 -7.66
C GLU A 266 24.78 9.09 -6.49
N ALA A 267 23.75 9.90 -6.76
CA ALA A 267 23.02 10.61 -5.73
C ALA A 267 22.32 9.64 -4.76
N LEU A 268 21.75 8.56 -5.26
CA LEU A 268 21.13 7.51 -4.44
C LEU A 268 22.19 6.70 -3.69
N GLN A 269 23.30 6.36 -4.31
CA GLN A 269 24.43 5.65 -3.67
C GLN A 269 25.00 6.45 -2.49
N ALA A 270 25.11 7.77 -2.62
CA ALA A 270 25.62 8.65 -1.55
C ALA A 270 24.77 8.58 -0.26
N VAL A 271 23.48 8.24 -0.38
CA VAL A 271 22.54 8.13 0.75
C VAL A 271 22.15 6.70 1.10
N SER A 272 22.66 5.70 0.37
CA SER A 272 22.24 4.28 0.50
C SER A 272 22.59 3.65 1.86
N LYS A 273 23.55 4.20 2.58
CA LYS A 273 23.94 3.75 3.92
C LYS A 273 23.10 4.35 5.07
N LYS A 274 22.15 5.25 4.77
CA LYS A 274 21.29 5.86 5.79
C LYS A 274 20.13 4.94 6.13
N ASP A 275 19.77 4.84 7.41
CA ASP A 275 18.66 4.02 7.89
C ASP A 275 17.33 4.32 7.18
N SER A 276 17.14 5.56 6.74
CA SER A 276 15.93 5.98 6.02
C SER A 276 15.93 5.63 4.53
N PHE A 277 17.00 5.05 3.99
CA PHE A 277 17.17 4.83 2.54
C PHE A 277 16.06 3.97 1.96
N LEU A 278 15.80 2.83 2.56
CA LEU A 278 14.77 1.88 2.09
C LEU A 278 13.39 2.55 2.01
N ARG A 279 12.99 3.28 3.04
CA ARG A 279 11.72 3.97 3.07
C ARG A 279 11.69 5.19 2.14
N ALA A 280 12.69 6.05 2.24
CA ALA A 280 12.67 7.35 1.56
C ALA A 280 12.98 7.26 0.06
N HIS A 281 13.88 6.36 -0.34
CA HIS A 281 14.41 6.28 -1.70
C HIS A 281 14.06 4.99 -2.45
N LEU A 282 13.55 3.97 -1.76
CA LEU A 282 13.07 2.73 -2.38
C LEU A 282 11.58 2.48 -2.13
N ASN A 283 10.91 3.42 -1.45
CA ASN A 283 9.47 3.40 -1.16
C ASN A 283 9.01 2.10 -0.49
N MET A 284 9.85 1.59 0.43
CA MET A 284 9.58 0.36 1.18
C MET A 284 8.90 0.65 2.52
N TRP A 285 7.95 -0.18 2.87
CA TRP A 285 7.32 -0.17 4.18
C TRP A 285 8.19 -0.95 5.17
N VAL A 286 9.09 -0.25 5.82
CA VAL A 286 10.04 -0.82 6.78
C VAL A 286 9.81 -0.25 8.17
N SER A 287 9.91 -1.11 9.18
CA SER A 287 9.86 -0.68 10.57
C SER A 287 11.18 -0.05 11.00
N SER A 288 11.09 0.89 11.95
CA SER A 288 12.24 1.43 12.65
C SER A 288 12.98 0.40 13.54
N ARG A 289 12.42 -0.78 13.77
CA ARG A 289 12.89 -1.79 14.74
C ARG A 289 13.43 -3.08 14.16
N GLY A 290 13.56 -3.19 12.84
CA GLY A 290 14.05 -4.38 12.15
C GLY A 290 12.95 -5.41 11.85
N SER A 291 13.11 -6.09 10.73
CA SER A 291 12.17 -7.10 10.24
C SER A 291 12.36 -8.45 10.94
N TRP A 292 11.30 -9.26 11.00
CA TRP A 292 11.34 -10.65 11.43
C TRP A 292 12.19 -11.53 10.49
N LEU A 293 12.02 -11.37 9.19
CA LEU A 293 12.79 -12.04 8.16
C LEU A 293 13.70 -11.03 7.47
N GLU A 294 14.90 -11.47 7.12
CA GLU A 294 15.74 -10.68 6.23
C GLU A 294 15.07 -10.55 4.88
N GLU A 295 15.35 -9.44 4.23
CA GLU A 295 14.77 -9.12 2.94
C GLU A 295 15.14 -10.16 1.88
N GLY A 296 14.14 -10.54 1.05
CA GLY A 296 14.29 -11.57 0.03
C GLY A 296 14.13 -13.01 0.54
N VAL A 297 14.23 -13.26 1.85
CA VAL A 297 14.08 -14.61 2.42
C VAL A 297 12.69 -15.17 2.12
N TRP A 298 11.63 -14.40 2.38
CA TRP A 298 10.28 -14.85 2.09
C TRP A 298 10.04 -15.04 0.59
N ALA A 299 10.49 -14.10 -0.23
CA ALA A 299 10.38 -14.19 -1.68
C ALA A 299 11.03 -15.46 -2.27
N SER A 300 12.16 -15.91 -1.70
CA SER A 300 12.83 -17.17 -2.11
C SER A 300 12.05 -18.44 -1.78
N CYS A 301 11.04 -18.32 -0.93
CA CYS A 301 10.16 -19.43 -0.57
C CYS A 301 9.00 -19.63 -1.57
N LYS A 302 8.83 -18.72 -2.53
CA LYS A 302 7.77 -18.81 -3.54
C LYS A 302 7.96 -20.01 -4.45
N VAL A 303 6.86 -20.72 -4.70
CA VAL A 303 6.79 -21.81 -5.67
C VAL A 303 5.51 -21.69 -6.49
N ASP A 304 5.56 -22.22 -7.69
CA ASP A 304 4.35 -22.44 -8.51
C ASP A 304 3.79 -23.83 -8.19
N GLY A 305 2.48 -23.94 -8.07
CA GLY A 305 1.85 -25.21 -7.75
C GLY A 305 0.48 -25.08 -7.12
N LEU A 306 0.00 -26.18 -6.58
CA LEU A 306 -1.26 -26.27 -5.86
C LEU A 306 -1.01 -26.45 -4.36
N MET A 307 -1.94 -25.97 -3.56
CA MET A 307 -1.93 -26.20 -2.11
C MET A 307 -2.15 -27.69 -1.82
N PRO A 308 -1.29 -28.38 -1.05
CA PRO A 308 -1.51 -29.77 -0.65
C PRO A 308 -2.80 -29.93 0.15
N GLU A 309 -3.40 -31.14 0.11
CA GLU A 309 -4.59 -31.48 0.89
C GLU A 309 -4.31 -31.44 2.40
N GLY A 310 -5.38 -31.29 3.18
CA GLY A 310 -5.31 -31.31 4.65
C GLY A 310 -4.56 -30.13 5.27
N GLY A 311 -3.96 -30.36 6.42
CA GLY A 311 -3.15 -29.41 7.16
C GLY A 311 -3.92 -28.66 8.26
N VAL A 312 -3.51 -27.45 8.56
CA VAL A 312 -4.07 -26.61 9.63
C VAL A 312 -4.54 -25.27 9.06
N LEU A 313 -5.82 -24.99 9.20
CA LEU A 313 -6.40 -23.66 8.96
C LEU A 313 -6.26 -22.83 10.24
N SER A 314 -5.44 -21.81 10.20
CA SER A 314 -5.26 -20.84 11.31
C SER A 314 -6.09 -19.60 11.04
N VAL A 315 -6.88 -19.16 12.04
CA VAL A 315 -7.86 -18.07 11.89
C VAL A 315 -7.68 -17.05 13.00
N GLU A 316 -7.67 -15.77 12.60
CA GLU A 316 -7.60 -14.62 13.52
C GLU A 316 -8.51 -13.49 13.05
N MET A 317 -8.94 -12.67 14.01
CA MET A 317 -9.63 -11.41 13.74
C MET A 317 -8.60 -10.26 13.76
N SER A 318 -8.66 -9.39 12.76
CA SER A 318 -7.86 -8.16 12.75
C SER A 318 -8.31 -7.21 13.85
N MET A 319 -7.37 -6.62 14.56
CA MET A 319 -7.66 -5.63 15.60
C MET A 319 -8.02 -4.26 15.02
N ASP A 320 -7.53 -3.94 13.81
CA ASP A 320 -7.59 -2.59 13.26
C ASP A 320 -8.73 -2.41 12.22
N THR A 321 -9.16 -3.49 11.57
CA THR A 321 -10.01 -3.40 10.38
C THR A 321 -11.31 -4.22 10.45
N ASN A 322 -11.64 -4.81 11.60
CA ASN A 322 -12.81 -5.69 11.79
C ASN A 322 -12.96 -6.80 10.73
N ARG A 323 -11.84 -7.24 10.17
CA ARG A 323 -11.81 -8.33 9.19
C ARG A 323 -11.31 -9.62 9.84
N TYR A 324 -11.67 -10.72 9.22
CA TYR A 324 -11.25 -12.06 9.63
C TYR A 324 -10.36 -12.66 8.56
N VAL A 325 -9.30 -13.31 8.97
CA VAL A 325 -8.31 -13.92 8.05
C VAL A 325 -8.14 -15.39 8.35
N GLY A 326 -7.96 -16.18 7.30
CA GLY A 326 -7.68 -17.61 7.40
C GLY A 326 -6.49 -18.01 6.54
N VAL A 327 -5.47 -18.60 7.16
CA VAL A 327 -4.28 -19.14 6.48
C VAL A 327 -4.22 -20.63 6.71
N ARG A 328 -4.18 -21.41 5.63
CA ARG A 328 -3.97 -22.87 5.70
C ARG A 328 -2.50 -23.19 5.45
N SER A 329 -1.96 -24.05 6.30
CA SER A 329 -0.62 -24.60 6.17
C SER A 329 -0.71 -26.12 6.14
N SER A 330 -0.13 -26.76 5.12
CA SER A 330 -0.13 -28.20 4.98
C SER A 330 1.29 -28.72 4.72
N MET A 331 1.66 -29.79 5.41
CA MET A 331 2.97 -30.39 5.28
C MET A 331 2.90 -31.62 4.34
N PHE A 332 3.75 -31.62 3.34
CA PHE A 332 3.98 -32.74 2.46
C PHE A 332 5.48 -32.94 2.28
N ASP A 333 5.96 -34.16 2.46
CA ASP A 333 7.37 -34.54 2.32
C ASP A 333 8.37 -33.62 3.08
N GLY A 334 8.01 -33.25 4.31
CA GLY A 334 8.86 -32.41 5.16
C GLY A 334 8.85 -30.91 4.85
N ILE A 335 8.11 -30.49 3.82
CA ILE A 335 7.94 -29.12 3.39
C ILE A 335 6.53 -28.65 3.75
N VAL A 336 6.39 -27.49 4.39
CA VAL A 336 5.12 -26.86 4.69
C VAL A 336 4.79 -25.84 3.61
N THR A 337 3.66 -26.03 2.92
CA THR A 337 3.11 -25.01 2.03
C THR A 337 2.04 -24.20 2.77
N THR A 338 2.09 -22.88 2.66
CA THR A 338 1.14 -21.96 3.32
C THR A 338 0.41 -21.10 2.30
N PHE A 339 -0.89 -20.86 2.54
CA PHE A 339 -1.79 -20.19 1.62
C PHE A 339 -2.91 -19.45 2.36
N VAL A 340 -3.25 -18.25 1.93
CA VAL A 340 -4.41 -17.50 2.45
C VAL A 340 -5.68 -18.06 1.82
N GLU A 341 -6.53 -18.67 2.62
CA GLU A 341 -7.79 -19.24 2.17
C GLU A 341 -8.90 -18.20 2.03
N PHE A 342 -8.89 -17.21 2.94
CA PHE A 342 -9.87 -16.12 2.91
C PHE A 342 -9.44 -14.89 3.71
N ILE A 343 -9.98 -13.74 3.30
CA ILE A 343 -10.02 -12.48 4.06
C ILE A 343 -11.45 -11.97 3.89
N VAL A 344 -12.22 -11.86 4.99
CA VAL A 344 -13.64 -11.48 5.00
C VAL A 344 -13.94 -10.45 6.08
N ASP A 345 -15.04 -9.69 5.90
CA ASP A 345 -15.33 -8.50 6.70
C ASP A 345 -16.45 -8.71 7.74
N ASN A 346 -17.04 -9.91 7.79
CA ASN A 346 -18.11 -10.21 8.74
C ASN A 346 -18.07 -11.65 9.22
N GLU A 347 -18.65 -11.88 10.39
CA GLU A 347 -18.62 -13.16 11.06
C GLU A 347 -19.41 -14.26 10.33
N ALA A 348 -20.49 -13.92 9.63
CA ALA A 348 -21.25 -14.90 8.87
C ALA A 348 -20.41 -15.45 7.69
N ALA A 349 -19.70 -14.57 6.98
CA ALA A 349 -18.78 -14.97 5.93
C ALA A 349 -17.58 -15.79 6.50
N LEU A 350 -17.09 -15.42 7.69
CA LEU A 350 -16.05 -16.19 8.38
C LEU A 350 -16.44 -17.64 8.56
N TRP A 351 -17.62 -17.90 9.17
CA TRP A 351 -18.05 -19.28 9.43
C TRP A 351 -18.34 -20.04 8.15
N SER A 352 -18.88 -19.38 7.12
CA SER A 352 -19.08 -19.97 5.79
C SER A 352 -17.75 -20.41 5.16
N GLU A 353 -16.72 -19.58 5.25
CA GLU A 353 -15.39 -19.92 4.70
C GLU A 353 -14.69 -21.03 5.51
N ILE A 354 -14.81 -21.00 6.84
CA ILE A 354 -14.31 -22.09 7.68
C ILE A 354 -14.99 -23.41 7.30
N ASP A 355 -16.31 -23.44 7.13
CA ASP A 355 -17.02 -24.63 6.73
C ASP A 355 -16.58 -25.14 5.34
N ARG A 356 -16.37 -24.23 4.38
CA ARG A 356 -15.85 -24.55 3.05
C ARG A 356 -14.49 -25.27 3.15
N VAL A 357 -13.54 -24.70 3.88
CA VAL A 357 -12.19 -25.27 4.02
C VAL A 357 -12.21 -26.55 4.86
N MET A 358 -13.00 -26.59 5.92
CA MET A 358 -13.13 -27.74 6.81
C MET A 358 -13.97 -28.90 6.20
N ALA A 359 -14.56 -28.72 5.01
CA ALA A 359 -15.15 -29.83 4.24
C ALA A 359 -14.11 -30.91 3.94
N ASP A 360 -12.86 -30.54 3.75
CA ASP A 360 -11.74 -31.47 3.81
C ASP A 360 -11.59 -32.01 5.26
N LYS A 361 -11.79 -33.32 5.42
CA LYS A 361 -11.73 -34.00 6.71
C LYS A 361 -10.31 -34.05 7.32
N LEU A 362 -9.30 -33.81 6.50
CA LEU A 362 -7.88 -33.81 6.89
C LEU A 362 -7.41 -32.45 7.42
N VAL A 363 -8.25 -31.41 7.32
CA VAL A 363 -7.95 -30.07 7.84
C VAL A 363 -8.30 -29.98 9.32
N ALA A 364 -7.37 -29.51 10.16
CA ALA A 364 -7.61 -29.10 11.54
C ALA A 364 -7.77 -27.58 11.61
N LEU A 365 -8.50 -27.06 12.61
CA LEU A 365 -8.74 -25.65 12.83
C LEU A 365 -7.88 -25.15 14.01
N ALA A 366 -7.12 -24.08 13.81
CA ALA A 366 -6.47 -23.32 14.86
C ALA A 366 -7.15 -21.93 14.95
N ILE A 367 -7.71 -21.58 16.10
CA ILE A 367 -8.54 -20.38 16.25
C ILE A 367 -8.16 -19.61 17.52
N THR A 368 -8.30 -18.30 17.49
CA THR A 368 -8.01 -17.46 18.65
C THR A 368 -9.12 -17.53 19.71
N PRO A 369 -8.83 -17.26 21.00
CA PRO A 369 -9.82 -17.35 22.08
C PRO A 369 -11.05 -16.48 21.87
N SER A 370 -10.92 -15.32 21.24
CA SER A 370 -12.03 -14.43 20.94
C SER A 370 -13.06 -15.06 20.00
N LEU A 371 -12.61 -15.87 19.05
CA LEU A 371 -13.48 -16.55 18.08
C LEU A 371 -13.96 -17.92 18.59
N GLU A 372 -13.23 -18.56 19.53
CA GLU A 372 -13.59 -19.84 20.13
C GLU A 372 -15.00 -19.81 20.75
N ILE A 373 -15.37 -18.69 21.37
CA ILE A 373 -16.64 -18.51 22.08
C ILE A 373 -17.83 -18.70 21.13
N HIS A 374 -17.67 -18.30 19.86
CA HIS A 374 -18.71 -18.36 18.85
C HIS A 374 -18.59 -19.61 17.95
N ALA A 375 -17.58 -20.44 18.19
CA ALA A 375 -17.30 -21.58 17.32
C ALA A 375 -18.41 -22.67 17.40
N PRO A 376 -18.92 -23.16 16.26
CA PRO A 376 -19.86 -24.27 16.23
C PRO A 376 -19.34 -25.51 16.94
N LEU A 377 -20.22 -26.18 17.72
CA LEU A 377 -19.87 -27.40 18.46
C LEU A 377 -19.30 -28.52 17.57
N SER A 378 -19.73 -28.59 16.31
CA SER A 378 -19.26 -29.55 15.31
C SER A 378 -17.78 -29.48 15.03
N LEU A 379 -17.17 -28.31 15.18
CA LEU A 379 -15.74 -28.07 14.91
C LEU A 379 -14.82 -28.44 16.08
N ARG A 380 -15.33 -28.55 17.31
CA ARG A 380 -14.52 -28.74 18.53
C ARG A 380 -13.57 -29.93 18.49
N ARG A 381 -13.94 -31.01 17.83
CA ARG A 381 -13.06 -32.21 17.74
C ARG A 381 -11.82 -32.01 16.88
N ARG A 382 -11.84 -31.05 15.96
CA ARG A 382 -10.73 -30.72 15.04
C ARG A 382 -10.16 -29.32 15.32
N MET A 383 -10.50 -28.73 16.46
CA MET A 383 -10.15 -27.35 16.82
C MET A 383 -9.08 -27.32 17.93
N THR A 384 -8.15 -26.39 17.77
CA THR A 384 -7.13 -26.06 18.78
C THR A 384 -7.13 -24.55 19.00
N VAL A 385 -7.14 -24.12 20.24
CA VAL A 385 -7.06 -22.69 20.57
C VAL A 385 -5.60 -22.25 20.55
N VAL A 386 -5.32 -21.14 19.87
CA VAL A 386 -3.99 -20.55 19.72
C VAL A 386 -4.04 -19.08 20.09
N GLY A 387 -2.99 -18.59 20.73
CA GLY A 387 -2.91 -17.21 21.16
C GLY A 387 -1.48 -16.72 21.26
N GLN A 388 -1.26 -15.71 22.09
CA GLN A 388 0.06 -15.11 22.28
C GLN A 388 1.10 -16.10 22.84
N ALA A 389 0.70 -17.04 23.69
CA ALA A 389 1.60 -18.04 24.24
C ALA A 389 2.12 -18.99 23.13
N GLU A 390 1.24 -19.45 22.25
CA GLU A 390 1.60 -20.27 21.09
C GLU A 390 2.43 -19.47 20.10
N LEU A 391 2.13 -18.19 19.90
CA LEU A 391 2.92 -17.32 19.01
C LEU A 391 4.37 -17.21 19.51
N ILE A 392 4.59 -16.94 20.80
CA ILE A 392 5.93 -16.92 21.42
C ILE A 392 6.65 -18.26 21.23
N LYS A 393 5.94 -19.36 21.46
CA LYS A 393 6.50 -20.70 21.36
C LYS A 393 6.88 -21.09 19.92
N PHE A 394 6.13 -20.61 18.93
CA PHE A 394 6.25 -21.09 17.55
C PHE A 394 7.01 -20.13 16.63
N THR A 395 7.16 -18.86 16.99
CA THR A 395 7.82 -17.86 16.13
C THR A 395 9.25 -18.28 15.77
N GLY A 396 10.04 -18.71 16.73
CA GLY A 396 11.43 -19.15 16.47
C GLY A 396 11.50 -20.42 15.63
N LEU A 397 10.56 -21.37 15.81
CA LEU A 397 10.49 -22.58 15.01
C LEU A 397 10.10 -22.26 13.56
N ALA A 398 9.08 -21.44 13.34
CA ALA A 398 8.64 -21.04 12.00
C ALA A 398 9.75 -20.27 11.27
N GLN A 399 10.42 -19.32 11.94
CA GLN A 399 11.57 -18.61 11.38
C GLN A 399 12.68 -19.57 10.93
N LYS A 400 13.04 -20.51 11.77
CA LYS A 400 14.06 -21.53 11.45
C LYS A 400 13.66 -22.36 10.23
N MET A 401 12.43 -22.84 10.16
CA MET A 401 11.94 -23.64 9.03
C MET A 401 11.92 -22.83 7.71
N ILE A 402 11.60 -21.53 7.77
CA ILE A 402 11.67 -20.63 6.62
C ILE A 402 13.12 -20.50 6.13
N LEU A 403 14.05 -20.21 7.05
CA LEU A 403 15.48 -20.08 6.73
C LEU A 403 16.10 -21.37 6.18
N GLU A 404 15.62 -22.53 6.62
CA GLU A 404 16.02 -23.87 6.12
C GLU A 404 15.37 -24.22 4.77
N GLY A 405 14.54 -23.35 4.18
CA GLY A 405 13.83 -23.59 2.91
C GLY A 405 12.71 -24.64 3.00
N ARG A 406 12.29 -25.01 4.21
CA ARG A 406 11.24 -26.00 4.52
C ARG A 406 9.83 -25.40 4.55
N VAL A 407 9.68 -24.14 4.24
CA VAL A 407 8.39 -23.46 4.07
C VAL A 407 8.30 -22.94 2.65
N LYS A 408 7.15 -23.11 2.04
CA LYS A 408 6.82 -22.60 0.70
C LYS A 408 5.50 -21.84 0.72
N HIS A 409 5.31 -20.92 -0.25
CA HIS A 409 4.05 -20.21 -0.46
C HIS A 409 3.77 -20.03 -1.95
N LEU A 410 2.50 -19.80 -2.31
CA LEU A 410 2.05 -19.72 -3.70
C LEU A 410 2.07 -18.29 -4.27
N GLY A 411 2.79 -17.36 -3.61
CA GLY A 411 3.03 -16.02 -4.12
C GLY A 411 1.90 -15.01 -3.89
N GLN A 412 0.97 -15.28 -2.97
CA GLN A 412 -0.08 -14.31 -2.62
C GLN A 412 0.52 -13.02 -2.06
N LEU A 413 0.06 -11.90 -2.61
CA LEU A 413 0.60 -10.57 -2.29
C LEU A 413 0.30 -10.19 -0.85
N THR A 414 -0.94 -10.37 -0.37
CA THR A 414 -1.34 -10.03 0.99
C THR A 414 -0.53 -10.79 2.04
N LEU A 415 -0.29 -12.09 1.83
CA LEU A 415 0.55 -12.88 2.73
C LEU A 415 2.00 -12.35 2.75
N SER A 416 2.56 -12.09 1.58
CA SER A 416 3.93 -11.60 1.44
C SER A 416 4.13 -10.26 2.15
N GLU A 417 3.18 -9.34 2.01
CA GLU A 417 3.22 -8.05 2.69
C GLU A 417 3.19 -8.20 4.22
N HIS A 418 2.33 -9.08 4.77
CA HIS A 418 2.28 -9.34 6.21
C HIS A 418 3.55 -10.02 6.75
N MET A 419 4.15 -10.92 5.97
CA MET A 419 5.38 -11.61 6.34
C MET A 419 6.59 -10.68 6.33
N ASN A 420 6.72 -9.84 5.30
CA ASN A 420 7.86 -8.94 5.12
C ASN A 420 7.89 -7.80 6.14
N ARG A 421 6.73 -7.26 6.54
CA ARG A 421 6.64 -6.16 7.51
C ARG A 421 6.58 -6.58 8.96
N ALA A 422 6.40 -7.87 9.26
CA ALA A 422 6.34 -8.33 10.63
C ALA A 422 7.65 -8.05 11.38
N VAL A 423 7.51 -7.55 12.62
CA VAL A 423 8.64 -7.18 13.48
C VAL A 423 8.77 -8.18 14.61
N LEU A 424 9.99 -8.68 14.79
CA LEU A 424 10.35 -9.57 15.89
C LEU A 424 10.70 -8.76 17.15
N ILE A 425 10.07 -9.08 18.26
CA ILE A 425 10.45 -8.53 19.57
C ILE A 425 10.86 -9.64 20.54
N LYS A 426 11.76 -9.31 21.45
CA LYS A 426 12.14 -10.18 22.58
C LYS A 426 11.21 -9.90 23.76
N THR A 427 10.74 -10.96 24.37
CA THR A 427 9.95 -10.94 25.62
C THR A 427 10.67 -11.74 26.70
N GLY A 428 10.23 -11.65 27.93
CA GLY A 428 10.78 -12.49 29.01
C GLY A 428 10.61 -14.01 28.80
N MET A 429 9.70 -14.42 27.88
CA MET A 429 9.41 -15.83 27.60
C MET A 429 9.93 -16.28 26.21
N GLY A 430 10.59 -15.43 25.46
CA GLY A 430 11.10 -15.78 24.12
C GLY A 430 10.95 -14.66 23.09
N VAL A 431 10.85 -15.03 21.82
CA VAL A 431 10.64 -14.11 20.71
C VAL A 431 9.24 -14.22 20.15
N THR A 432 8.67 -13.11 19.70
CA THR A 432 7.32 -13.08 19.11
C THR A 432 7.19 -11.99 18.08
N LEU A 433 6.20 -12.12 17.20
CA LEU A 433 5.81 -11.05 16.28
C LEU A 433 5.01 -9.97 17.02
N SER A 434 5.31 -8.71 16.76
CA SER A 434 4.66 -7.56 17.39
C SER A 434 3.83 -6.77 16.39
N HIS A 435 2.52 -6.80 16.53
CA HIS A 435 1.62 -5.94 15.76
C HIS A 435 1.94 -4.45 15.98
N LYS A 436 2.12 -4.03 17.25
CA LYS A 436 2.38 -2.63 17.60
C LYS A 436 3.66 -2.05 16.99
N SER A 437 4.65 -2.90 16.73
CA SER A 437 5.96 -2.48 16.18
C SER A 437 6.05 -2.67 14.67
N SER A 438 5.07 -3.35 14.06
CA SER A 438 5.03 -3.60 12.63
C SER A 438 4.36 -2.44 11.89
N PRO A 439 4.87 -2.06 10.70
CA PRO A 439 4.27 -0.99 9.89
C PRO A 439 3.02 -1.49 9.14
N GLY A 440 2.03 -1.97 9.88
CA GLY A 440 0.74 -2.45 9.39
C GLY A 440 0.30 -3.76 10.00
N PRO A 441 -0.87 -4.29 9.57
CA PRO A 441 -1.43 -5.54 10.02
C PRO A 441 -0.49 -6.73 9.75
N ILE A 442 -0.46 -7.71 10.67
CA ILE A 442 0.37 -8.92 10.59
C ILE A 442 -0.40 -10.20 10.93
N GLU A 443 -1.73 -10.17 10.91
CA GLU A 443 -2.57 -11.31 11.28
C GLU A 443 -2.27 -12.52 10.40
N LEU A 444 -2.08 -12.33 9.08
CA LEU A 444 -1.72 -13.43 8.18
C LEU A 444 -0.36 -14.04 8.54
N ALA A 445 0.61 -13.22 8.95
CA ALA A 445 1.91 -13.72 9.41
C ALA A 445 1.79 -14.52 10.71
N LYS A 446 0.95 -14.08 11.66
CA LYS A 446 0.67 -14.80 12.90
C LYS A 446 -0.01 -16.13 12.61
N CYS A 447 -1.04 -16.12 11.74
CA CYS A 447 -1.72 -17.33 11.28
C CYS A 447 -0.75 -18.31 10.58
N ALA A 448 0.16 -17.79 9.74
CA ALA A 448 1.19 -18.60 9.10
C ALA A 448 2.13 -19.23 10.14
N VAL A 449 2.59 -18.50 11.16
CA VAL A 449 3.42 -19.03 12.25
C VAL A 449 2.74 -20.19 12.98
N TRP A 450 1.46 -20.03 13.35
CA TRP A 450 0.69 -21.10 13.99
C TRP A 450 0.52 -22.30 13.09
N GLY A 451 0.13 -22.06 11.82
CA GLY A 451 -0.11 -23.10 10.84
C GLY A 451 1.15 -23.90 10.52
N ILE A 452 2.29 -23.25 10.27
CA ILE A 452 3.58 -23.88 10.01
C ILE A 452 3.98 -24.79 11.17
N ALA A 453 3.93 -24.29 12.40
CA ALA A 453 4.33 -25.05 13.57
C ALA A 453 3.39 -26.22 13.88
N LEU A 454 2.08 -26.02 13.75
CA LEU A 454 1.10 -27.05 14.02
C LEU A 454 1.11 -28.15 12.97
N SER A 455 1.23 -27.80 11.67
CA SER A 455 1.34 -28.77 10.58
C SER A 455 2.54 -29.71 10.77
N SER A 456 3.65 -29.19 11.28
CA SER A 456 4.84 -29.99 11.60
C SER A 456 4.61 -31.02 12.71
N LYS A 457 3.66 -30.76 13.65
CA LYS A 457 3.35 -31.68 14.72
C LYS A 457 2.39 -32.80 14.32
N TYR A 458 1.45 -32.53 13.39
CA TYR A 458 0.44 -33.51 13.01
C TYR A 458 1.00 -34.68 12.20
N GLN A 459 2.11 -34.53 11.47
CA GLN A 459 2.76 -35.62 10.77
C GLN A 459 3.51 -36.60 11.70
N ASN A 460 3.86 -36.22 12.89
CA ASN A 460 4.51 -37.11 13.88
C ASN A 460 3.56 -38.10 14.58
N ARG A 461 2.27 -38.06 14.27
CA ARG A 461 1.36 -39.17 14.64
C ARG A 461 1.56 -40.31 13.66
N ALA A 462 2.36 -41.28 14.09
CA ALA A 462 2.59 -42.55 13.33
C ALA A 462 1.28 -43.04 12.74
N LYS A 463 1.33 -43.43 11.44
CA LYS A 463 0.27 -44.25 10.85
C LYS A 463 0.09 -45.46 11.79
N PRO A 464 -1.16 -45.83 12.16
CA PRO A 464 -1.37 -47.05 12.91
C PRO A 464 -0.77 -48.19 12.14
N ILE A 465 0.19 -48.91 12.72
CA ILE A 465 0.72 -50.16 12.15
C ILE A 465 -0.47 -51.09 12.17
N MET A 466 -1.01 -51.42 11.01
CA MET A 466 -1.99 -52.51 10.87
C MET A 466 -1.21 -53.80 11.06
N VAL A 467 -1.25 -54.34 12.29
CA VAL A 467 -0.81 -55.73 12.53
C VAL A 467 -1.90 -56.61 11.92
N VAL A 468 -1.62 -57.16 10.74
CA VAL A 468 -2.42 -58.22 10.16
C VAL A 468 -1.97 -59.48 10.93
N GLY A 469 -2.84 -59.96 11.81
CA GLY A 469 -2.71 -61.26 12.44
C GLY A 469 -3.27 -62.35 11.54
#